data_290ef86d3ee03b55848d382cfc07aa74
#
_entry.id   290ef86d3ee03b55848d382cfc07aa74
#
_cell.length_a   1.000
_cell.length_b   1.000
_cell.length_c   1.000
_cell.angle_alpha   90.00
_cell.angle_beta   90.00
_cell.angle_gamma   90.00
#
_symmetry.space_group_name_H-M   'P 1'
#
loop_
_entity.id
_entity.type
_entity.pdbx_description
1 polymer ?
#
loop_
_entity_poly.entity_id
_entity_poly.type
_entity_poly.pdbx_seq_one_letter_code
_entity_poly.pdbx_strand_id
1 'polypeptide(L)'
;MLSPQHILYVEDNSIVREVTAELLAQEQRNIVAVATAEEALREFSEHSFNVVITDVSLPQMSGLDLARKILDIDPKVLIIVASGYHLDLTLQKWGPNVRAIVKPFEAADIDALIADLQKTSGAGD
;
A
#
# COMPACT_ATOMS: atom_id res chain seq x y z
N MET A 1 4.33 -20.98 -9.44
CA MET A 1 4.80 -19.69 -9.96
C MET A 1 3.97 -18.56 -9.37
N LEU A 2 4.63 -17.52 -8.87
CA LEU A 2 3.93 -16.39 -8.30
C LEU A 2 3.51 -15.42 -9.40
N SER A 3 2.29 -14.92 -9.32
CA SER A 3 1.83 -13.89 -10.24
C SER A 3 2.58 -12.59 -10.00
N PRO A 4 2.80 -11.78 -11.03
CA PRO A 4 3.38 -10.46 -10.83
C PRO A 4 2.52 -9.63 -9.89
N GLN A 5 3.18 -8.86 -9.05
CA GLN A 5 2.49 -7.96 -8.14
C GLN A 5 2.26 -6.61 -8.78
N HIS A 6 1.06 -6.09 -8.63
CA HIS A 6 0.69 -4.76 -9.10
C HIS A 6 0.48 -3.89 -7.88
N ILE A 7 1.37 -2.92 -7.69
CA ILE A 7 1.39 -2.09 -6.50
C ILE A 7 1.03 -0.65 -6.85
N LEU A 8 0.06 -0.11 -6.13
CA LEU A 8 -0.29 1.30 -6.21
C LEU A 8 0.37 2.00 -5.03
N TYR A 9 1.24 2.95 -5.32
CA TYR A 9 2.01 3.67 -4.30
C TYR A 9 1.63 5.14 -4.31
N VAL A 10 1.27 5.67 -3.14
CA VAL A 10 0.77 7.03 -3.00
C VAL A 10 1.70 7.83 -2.09
N GLU A 11 2.34 8.85 -2.63
CA GLU A 11 3.28 9.72 -1.92
C GLU A 11 3.29 11.09 -2.57
N ASP A 12 2.99 12.14 -1.81
CA ASP A 12 2.92 13.49 -2.37
C ASP A 12 4.27 14.15 -2.61
N ASN A 13 5.32 13.74 -1.90
CA ASN A 13 6.67 14.26 -2.12
C ASN A 13 7.27 13.59 -3.36
N SER A 14 7.59 14.38 -4.38
CA SER A 14 8.03 13.83 -5.67
C SER A 14 9.36 13.08 -5.58
N ILE A 15 10.30 13.58 -4.77
CA ILE A 15 11.61 12.93 -4.64
C ILE A 15 11.47 11.59 -3.92
N VAL A 16 10.74 11.59 -2.81
CA VAL A 16 10.49 10.35 -2.06
C VAL A 16 9.74 9.37 -2.93
N ARG A 17 8.76 9.84 -3.68
CA ARG A 17 7.95 9.00 -4.56
C ARG A 17 8.83 8.30 -5.61
N GLU A 18 9.69 9.05 -6.29
CA GLU A 18 10.55 8.50 -7.32
C GLU A 18 11.54 7.48 -6.76
N VAL A 19 12.23 7.84 -5.69
CA VAL A 19 13.23 6.97 -5.08
C VAL A 19 12.57 5.69 -4.56
N THR A 20 11.46 5.83 -3.86
CA THR A 20 10.78 4.66 -3.29
C THR A 20 10.20 3.76 -4.39
N ALA A 21 9.64 4.36 -5.43
CA ALA A 21 9.11 3.57 -6.55
C ALA A 21 10.20 2.73 -7.19
N GLU A 22 11.40 3.29 -7.36
CA GLU A 22 12.53 2.54 -7.91
C GLU A 22 12.92 1.38 -7.00
N LEU A 23 12.93 1.61 -5.69
CA LEU A 23 13.25 0.55 -4.73
C LEU A 23 12.23 -0.58 -4.75
N LEU A 24 10.97 -0.23 -4.97
CA LEU A 24 9.88 -1.21 -5.01
C LEU A 24 9.80 -1.95 -6.32
N ALA A 25 10.27 -1.34 -7.41
CA ALA A 25 10.16 -1.90 -8.75
C ALA A 25 11.23 -2.97 -9.00
N GLN A 26 11.13 -4.05 -8.23
CA GLN A 26 12.02 -5.17 -8.39
C GLN A 26 11.33 -6.25 -9.21
N GLU A 27 11.98 -7.40 -9.33
CA GLU A 27 11.50 -8.48 -10.17
C GLU A 27 10.02 -8.77 -9.99
N GLN A 28 9.31 -8.86 -11.09
CA GLN A 28 7.89 -9.26 -11.14
C GLN A 28 6.96 -8.32 -10.38
N ARG A 29 7.32 -7.03 -10.35
CA ARG A 29 6.45 -6.02 -9.76
C ARG A 29 6.19 -4.90 -10.73
N ASN A 30 4.94 -4.48 -10.79
CA ASN A 30 4.54 -3.31 -11.54
C ASN A 30 4.11 -2.25 -10.56
N ILE A 31 4.75 -1.10 -10.60
CA ILE A 31 4.49 -0.01 -9.66
C ILE A 31 3.82 1.13 -10.40
N VAL A 32 2.69 1.57 -9.90
CA VAL A 32 2.05 2.81 -10.33
C VAL A 32 2.15 3.77 -9.16
N ALA A 33 2.90 4.85 -9.33
CA ALA A 33 3.13 5.83 -8.28
C ALA A 33 2.34 7.09 -8.58
N VAL A 34 1.58 7.57 -7.61
CA VAL A 34 0.75 8.76 -7.74
C VAL A 34 0.97 9.70 -6.58
N ALA A 35 0.58 10.95 -6.75
CA ALA A 35 0.85 12.00 -5.78
C ALA A 35 -0.31 12.27 -4.81
N THR A 36 -1.52 11.92 -5.19
CA THR A 36 -2.71 12.25 -4.41
C THR A 36 -3.61 11.04 -4.22
N ALA A 37 -4.45 11.11 -3.19
CA ALA A 37 -5.43 10.06 -2.94
C ALA A 37 -6.46 9.99 -4.07
N GLU A 38 -6.81 11.13 -4.65
CA GLU A 38 -7.77 11.18 -5.76
C GLU A 38 -7.26 10.43 -6.98
N GLU A 39 -5.98 10.64 -7.30
CA GLU A 39 -5.34 9.91 -8.39
C GLU A 39 -5.30 8.42 -8.09
N ALA A 40 -5.01 8.08 -6.82
CA ALA A 40 -4.96 6.68 -6.38
C ALA A 40 -6.31 5.99 -6.56
N LEU A 41 -7.39 6.66 -6.18
CA LEU A 41 -8.73 6.10 -6.34
C LEU A 41 -9.09 5.90 -7.81
N ARG A 42 -8.70 6.84 -8.66
CA ARG A 42 -8.93 6.72 -10.09
C ARG A 42 -8.19 5.51 -10.65
N GLU A 43 -6.91 5.40 -10.32
CA GLU A 43 -6.11 4.26 -10.79
C GLU A 43 -6.67 2.94 -10.28
N PHE A 44 -7.07 2.91 -9.01
CA PHE A 44 -7.60 1.70 -8.40
C PHE A 44 -8.91 1.26 -9.04
N SER A 45 -9.73 2.21 -9.48
CA SER A 45 -11.00 1.90 -10.12
C SER A 45 -10.84 1.45 -11.58
N GLU A 46 -9.74 1.85 -12.22
CA GLU A 46 -9.52 1.54 -13.63
C GLU A 46 -8.63 0.31 -13.85
N HIS A 47 -7.83 -0.05 -12.86
CA HIS A 47 -6.87 -1.15 -12.96
C HIS A 47 -6.91 -2.02 -11.72
N SER A 48 -6.38 -3.23 -11.85
CA SER A 48 -6.31 -4.17 -10.73
C SER A 48 -4.98 -4.05 -10.00
N PHE A 49 -5.03 -3.95 -8.67
CA PHE A 49 -3.85 -3.90 -7.83
C PHE A 49 -3.95 -4.94 -6.73
N ASN A 50 -2.81 -5.55 -6.40
CA ASN A 50 -2.71 -6.52 -5.30
C ASN A 50 -2.41 -5.84 -3.99
N VAL A 51 -1.65 -4.74 -4.05
CA VAL A 51 -1.12 -4.04 -2.87
C VAL A 51 -1.26 -2.55 -3.08
N VAL A 52 -1.65 -1.85 -2.02
CA VAL A 52 -1.66 -0.39 -1.99
C VAL A 52 -0.74 0.04 -0.86
N ILE A 53 0.22 0.90 -1.17
CA ILE A 53 1.12 1.48 -0.17
C ILE A 53 0.85 2.98 -0.18
N THR A 54 0.42 3.53 0.94
CA THR A 54 0.10 4.95 1.02
C THR A 54 0.72 5.60 2.24
N ASP A 55 1.14 6.83 2.07
CA ASP A 55 1.52 7.67 3.19
C ASP A 55 0.23 8.02 3.96
N VAL A 56 0.33 8.09 5.29
CA VAL A 56 -0.81 8.47 6.11
C VAL A 56 -1.14 9.95 5.92
N SER A 57 -0.13 10.79 5.71
CA SER A 57 -0.31 12.23 5.53
C SER A 57 -0.27 12.58 4.05
N LEU A 58 -1.43 12.87 3.50
CA LEU A 58 -1.57 13.30 2.11
C LEU A 58 -2.38 14.60 2.08
N PRO A 59 -2.20 15.43 1.04
CA PRO A 59 -3.05 16.61 0.91
C PRO A 59 -4.51 16.22 0.67
N GLN A 60 -5.43 16.98 1.23
CA GLN A 60 -6.87 16.88 1.02
C GLN A 60 -7.51 15.64 1.64
N MET A 61 -7.00 14.45 1.39
CA MET A 61 -7.54 13.21 1.92
C MET A 61 -6.39 12.43 2.56
N SER A 62 -6.55 11.99 3.80
CA SER A 62 -5.50 11.22 4.47
C SER A 62 -5.37 9.83 3.86
N GLY A 63 -4.20 9.20 4.09
CA GLY A 63 -3.99 7.83 3.66
C GLY A 63 -4.96 6.85 4.33
N LEU A 64 -5.41 7.17 5.55
CA LEU A 64 -6.38 6.32 6.24
C LEU A 64 -7.76 6.42 5.59
N ASP A 65 -8.16 7.62 5.18
CA ASP A 65 -9.42 7.78 4.45
C ASP A 65 -9.36 7.08 3.11
N LEU A 66 -8.21 7.19 2.43
CA LEU A 66 -8.00 6.49 1.17
C LEU A 66 -8.13 4.98 1.36
N ALA A 67 -7.48 4.45 2.40
CA ALA A 67 -7.53 3.02 2.68
C ALA A 67 -8.97 2.54 2.89
N ARG A 68 -9.75 3.33 3.62
CA ARG A 68 -11.16 2.98 3.86
C ARG A 68 -11.95 2.92 2.56
N LYS A 69 -11.74 3.89 1.69
CA LYS A 69 -12.43 3.93 0.40
C LYS A 69 -12.02 2.76 -0.50
N ILE A 70 -10.74 2.42 -0.47
CA ILE A 70 -10.26 1.28 -1.26
C ILE A 70 -10.85 -0.03 -0.74
N LEU A 71 -10.92 -0.20 0.58
CA LEU A 71 -11.52 -1.40 1.17
C LEU A 71 -13.00 -1.53 0.84
N ASP A 72 -13.69 -0.42 0.64
CA ASP A 72 -15.09 -0.46 0.20
C ASP A 72 -15.21 -0.99 -1.22
N ILE A 73 -14.19 -0.77 -2.05
CA ILE A 73 -14.17 -1.27 -3.43
C ILE A 73 -13.71 -2.72 -3.45
N ASP A 74 -12.63 -3.03 -2.73
CA ASP A 74 -12.05 -4.38 -2.70
C ASP A 74 -11.57 -4.67 -1.28
N PRO A 75 -12.33 -5.43 -0.49
CA PRO A 75 -11.94 -5.70 0.90
C PRO A 75 -10.77 -6.68 1.03
N LYS A 76 -10.30 -7.25 -0.06
CA LYS A 76 -9.21 -8.24 -0.03
C LYS A 76 -7.86 -7.67 -0.39
N VAL A 77 -7.78 -6.43 -0.86
CA VAL A 77 -6.51 -5.82 -1.23
C VAL A 77 -5.63 -5.65 0.00
N LEU A 78 -4.33 -5.82 -0.18
CA LEU A 78 -3.36 -5.59 0.90
C LEU A 78 -3.04 -4.11 0.95
N ILE A 79 -3.19 -3.51 2.12
CA ILE A 79 -2.94 -2.08 2.29
C ILE A 79 -1.86 -1.88 3.34
N ILE A 80 -0.83 -1.12 2.97
CA ILE A 80 0.26 -0.75 3.87
C ILE A 80 0.24 0.76 4.03
N VAL A 81 0.05 1.21 5.26
CA VAL A 81 0.00 2.64 5.58
C VAL A 81 1.33 3.05 6.21
N ALA A 82 2.03 3.98 5.57
CA ALA A 82 3.34 4.43 6.00
C ALA A 82 3.24 5.76 6.75
N SER A 83 3.96 5.87 7.87
CA SER A 83 3.91 7.04 8.73
C SER A 83 5.29 7.31 9.32
N GLY A 84 5.58 8.57 9.64
CA GLY A 84 6.81 8.95 10.33
C GLY A 84 6.84 8.58 11.80
N TYR A 85 5.75 8.05 12.31
CA TYR A 85 5.64 7.63 13.70
C TYR A 85 4.78 6.36 13.77
N HIS A 86 4.83 5.66 14.89
CA HIS A 86 4.03 4.45 15.05
C HIS A 86 2.55 4.79 15.04
N LEU A 87 1.81 4.12 14.17
CA LEU A 87 0.38 4.24 14.15
C LEU A 87 -0.20 3.36 15.24
N ASP A 88 -1.30 3.82 15.79
CA ASP A 88 -1.99 3.13 16.84
C ASP A 88 -2.52 1.77 16.35
N LEU A 89 -2.79 0.90 17.31
CA LEU A 89 -3.35 -0.42 17.05
C LEU A 89 -4.76 -0.36 16.45
N THR A 90 -5.33 0.83 16.32
CA THR A 90 -6.64 1.01 15.70
C THR A 90 -6.73 0.42 14.31
N LEU A 91 -5.60 0.32 13.60
CA LEU A 91 -5.61 -0.28 12.27
C LEU A 91 -6.01 -1.75 12.28
N GLN A 92 -5.81 -2.43 13.39
CA GLN A 92 -6.20 -3.82 13.52
C GLN A 92 -7.71 -4.02 13.35
N LYS A 93 -8.49 -2.98 13.61
CA LYS A 93 -9.94 -3.03 13.44
C LYS A 93 -10.36 -3.11 11.97
N TRP A 94 -9.45 -2.79 11.07
CA TRP A 94 -9.74 -2.73 9.64
C TRP A 94 -9.50 -4.07 8.95
N GLY A 95 -9.00 -5.06 9.70
CA GLY A 95 -8.78 -6.39 9.17
C GLY A 95 -7.30 -6.74 9.04
N PRO A 96 -7.00 -8.03 8.82
CA PRO A 96 -5.62 -8.53 8.80
C PRO A 96 -4.84 -8.08 7.57
N ASN A 97 -5.51 -7.57 6.55
CA ASN A 97 -4.85 -7.14 5.32
C ASN A 97 -4.48 -5.65 5.33
N VAL A 98 -4.67 -4.97 6.46
CA VAL A 98 -4.23 -3.58 6.62
C VAL A 98 -3.10 -3.54 7.63
N ARG A 99 -1.95 -3.05 7.22
CA ARG A 99 -0.77 -3.01 8.07
C ARG A 99 -0.15 -1.62 8.06
N ALA A 100 0.62 -1.32 9.10
CA ALA A 100 1.31 -0.05 9.24
C ALA A 100 2.81 -0.28 9.16
N ILE A 101 3.53 0.70 8.62
CA ILE A 101 4.98 0.68 8.58
C ILE A 101 5.50 2.08 8.94
N VAL A 102 6.63 2.13 9.61
CA VAL A 102 7.25 3.40 10.02
C VAL A 102 8.27 3.83 8.98
N LYS A 103 8.22 5.10 8.60
CA LYS A 103 9.19 5.69 7.67
C LYS A 103 10.45 6.13 8.43
N PRO A 104 11.62 6.04 7.81
CA PRO A 104 11.87 5.49 6.49
C PRO A 104 11.85 3.97 6.51
N PHE A 105 11.39 3.38 5.43
CA PHE A 105 11.38 1.93 5.31
C PHE A 105 12.23 1.50 4.11
N GLU A 106 12.62 0.24 4.11
CA GLU A 106 13.39 -0.34 3.02
C GLU A 106 12.52 -1.31 2.22
N ALA A 107 12.96 -1.63 1.02
CA ALA A 107 12.22 -2.58 0.18
C ALA A 107 12.01 -3.91 0.91
N ALA A 108 13.01 -4.34 1.70
CA ALA A 108 12.90 -5.60 2.47
C ALA A 108 11.76 -5.55 3.48
N ASP A 109 11.48 -4.38 4.06
CA ASP A 109 10.39 -4.23 5.02
C ASP A 109 9.04 -4.44 4.34
N ILE A 110 8.91 -3.90 3.13
CA ILE A 110 7.69 -4.07 2.34
C ILE A 110 7.57 -5.52 1.88
N ASP A 111 8.66 -6.12 1.44
CA ASP A 111 8.68 -7.53 1.01
C ASP A 111 8.21 -8.44 2.13
N ALA A 112 8.68 -8.18 3.36
CA ALA A 112 8.30 -8.98 4.51
C ALA A 112 6.81 -8.87 4.82
N LEU A 113 6.25 -7.67 4.73
CA LEU A 113 4.82 -7.45 4.97
C LEU A 113 3.96 -8.11 3.91
N ILE A 114 4.37 -8.00 2.65
CA ILE A 114 3.63 -8.62 1.55
C ILE A 114 3.64 -10.13 1.73
N ALA A 115 4.80 -10.71 2.04
CA ALA A 115 4.91 -12.16 2.24
C ALA A 115 4.04 -12.62 3.41
N ASP A 116 4.03 -11.87 4.51
CA ASP A 116 3.24 -12.20 5.68
C ASP A 116 1.74 -12.15 5.38
N LEU A 117 1.32 -11.12 4.66
CA LEU A 117 -0.09 -10.95 4.32
C LEU A 117 -0.56 -12.02 3.33
N GLN A 118 0.27 -12.34 2.35
CA GLN A 118 -0.05 -13.40 1.38
C GLN A 118 -0.14 -14.76 2.06
N LYS A 119 0.76 -15.01 3.01
CA LYS A 119 0.77 -16.27 3.76
C LYS A 119 -0.52 -16.39 4.58
N THR A 120 -0.95 -15.31 5.21
CA THR A 120 -2.18 -15.28 5.99
C THR A 120 -3.39 -15.53 5.10
N SER A 121 -3.43 -14.88 3.95
CA SER A 121 -4.52 -15.07 2.98
C SER A 121 -4.55 -16.49 2.45
N GLY A 122 -3.38 -17.05 2.15
CA GLY A 122 -3.28 -18.40 1.62
C GLY A 122 -3.68 -19.47 2.62
N ALA A 123 -3.51 -19.21 3.91
CA ALA A 123 -3.82 -20.18 4.95
C ALA A 123 -5.31 -20.49 5.05
N GLY A 124 -6.16 -19.65 4.49
CA GLY A 124 -7.59 -19.86 4.50
C GLY A 124 -8.11 -20.73 3.38
N ASP A 125 -7.26 -21.09 2.47
CA ASP A 125 -7.66 -21.86 1.29
C ASP A 125 -7.74 -23.34 1.55
#